data_60625dfbe9db30876491b258ed328a9a
#
_entry.id   60625dfbe9db30876491b258ed328a9a
#
_cell.length_a   1.000
_cell.length_b   1.000
_cell.length_c   1.000
_cell.angle_alpha   90.00
_cell.angle_beta   90.00
_cell.angle_gamma   90.00
#
_symmetry.space_group_name_H-M   'P 1'
#
loop_
_entity.id
_entity.type
_entity.pdbx_description
1 polymer ?
#
loop_
_entity_poly.entity_id
_entity_poly.type
_entity_poly.pdbx_seq_one_letter_code
_entity_poly.pdbx_strand_id
1 'polypeptide(L)'
;MPNYENLSNTLTAQMEQERQSGNYIKTGFDDRNALRRRADDDDRITIWRPNFAHDIDRIIHCPYYNRYSDKTQVFSLIRNDDITRRSLHVQLVSRIARTIGGALNLNLDLIEAIALGHDMGHTPFAHSGEVYLDELYHAHAGRHFNHSIHSIRVLDGIFPINISLQVLDGIACHNGEIELEEYTPVPLTSFEDFDAMIESCYLDK
;
A
#
# COMPACT_ATOMS: atom_id res chain seq x y z
N MET A 1 22.62 -9.14 -17.80
CA MET A 1 21.35 -8.39 -17.88
C MET A 1 20.28 -9.38 -17.47
N PRO A 2 19.37 -9.05 -16.56
CA PRO A 2 18.28 -9.94 -16.25
C PRO A 2 17.47 -10.18 -17.53
N ASN A 3 17.20 -11.44 -17.85
CA ASN A 3 16.26 -11.78 -18.90
C ASN A 3 14.86 -11.44 -18.41
N TYR A 4 14.32 -10.31 -18.84
CA TYR A 4 12.90 -10.05 -18.67
C TYR A 4 12.16 -10.99 -19.63
N GLU A 5 11.47 -11.96 -19.07
CA GLU A 5 10.57 -12.79 -19.87
C GLU A 5 9.40 -11.93 -20.35
N ASN A 6 9.19 -11.91 -21.63
CA ASN A 6 7.99 -11.31 -22.20
C ASN A 6 6.76 -12.11 -21.75
N LEU A 7 5.62 -11.43 -21.54
CA LEU A 7 4.33 -12.10 -21.35
C LEU A 7 4.14 -13.15 -22.48
N SER A 8 3.58 -14.31 -22.12
CA SER A 8 3.31 -15.32 -23.13
C SER A 8 2.39 -14.77 -24.21
N ASN A 9 2.60 -15.18 -25.47
CA ASN A 9 1.77 -14.73 -26.58
C ASN A 9 0.27 -15.01 -26.35
N THR A 10 -0.04 -16.10 -25.65
CA THR A 10 -1.42 -16.48 -25.28
C THR A 10 -2.04 -15.46 -24.32
N LEU A 11 -1.30 -15.05 -23.29
CA LEU A 11 -1.77 -14.08 -22.32
C LEU A 11 -1.92 -12.70 -22.96
N THR A 12 -0.96 -12.30 -23.79
CA THR A 12 -1.03 -11.02 -24.53
C THR A 12 -2.25 -10.97 -25.44
N ALA A 13 -2.52 -12.05 -26.21
CA ALA A 13 -3.67 -12.12 -27.10
C ALA A 13 -4.99 -12.10 -26.32
N GLN A 14 -5.06 -12.78 -25.17
CA GLN A 14 -6.23 -12.74 -24.31
C GLN A 14 -6.50 -11.33 -23.78
N MET A 15 -5.48 -10.64 -23.29
CA MET A 15 -5.60 -9.25 -22.80
C MET A 15 -6.05 -8.29 -23.90
N GLU A 16 -5.54 -8.46 -25.14
CA GLU A 16 -5.96 -7.66 -26.28
C GLU A 16 -7.43 -7.92 -26.65
N GLN A 17 -7.84 -9.18 -26.66
CA GLN A 17 -9.23 -9.57 -26.93
C GLN A 17 -10.21 -9.02 -25.89
N GLU A 18 -9.85 -9.10 -24.61
CA GLU A 18 -10.65 -8.55 -23.50
C GLU A 18 -10.79 -7.03 -23.61
N ARG A 19 -9.71 -6.33 -23.95
CA ARG A 19 -9.74 -4.88 -24.21
C ARG A 19 -10.62 -4.50 -25.38
N GLN A 20 -10.57 -5.25 -26.49
CA GLN A 20 -11.37 -4.97 -27.69
C GLN A 20 -12.85 -5.28 -27.48
N SER A 21 -13.18 -6.30 -26.70
CA SER A 21 -14.56 -6.70 -26.43
C SER A 21 -15.29 -5.77 -25.46
N GLY A 22 -14.56 -4.93 -24.71
CA GLY A 22 -15.11 -4.14 -23.61
C GLY A 22 -15.62 -4.98 -22.43
N ASN A 23 -15.52 -6.31 -22.54
CA ASN A 23 -15.84 -7.26 -21.48
C ASN A 23 -14.60 -7.49 -20.60
N TYR A 24 -14.27 -6.50 -19.84
CA TYR A 24 -13.22 -6.67 -18.85
C TYR A 24 -13.69 -7.68 -17.79
N ILE A 25 -13.00 -8.80 -17.67
CA ILE A 25 -13.15 -9.66 -16.51
C ILE A 25 -12.67 -8.81 -15.33
N LYS A 26 -13.59 -8.38 -14.48
CA LYS A 26 -13.26 -7.63 -13.28
C LYS A 26 -12.62 -8.61 -12.28
N THR A 27 -11.33 -8.83 -12.42
CA THR A 27 -10.52 -9.58 -11.45
C THR A 27 -10.19 -8.75 -10.23
N GLY A 28 -10.50 -7.46 -10.26
CA GLY A 28 -10.23 -6.53 -9.19
C GLY A 28 -11.33 -6.48 -8.14
N PHE A 29 -10.98 -6.03 -6.95
CA PHE A 29 -11.93 -5.78 -5.85
C PHE A 29 -13.02 -4.81 -6.30
N ASP A 30 -14.27 -5.21 -6.08
CA ASP A 30 -15.41 -4.31 -6.29
C ASP A 30 -15.41 -3.24 -5.18
N ASP A 31 -15.43 -2.00 -5.57
CA ASP A 31 -15.45 -0.84 -4.67
C ASP A 31 -16.61 -0.87 -3.66
N ARG A 32 -17.74 -1.47 -4.04
CA ARG A 32 -18.92 -1.64 -3.17
C ARG A 32 -18.68 -2.57 -1.98
N ASN A 33 -17.65 -3.40 -2.03
CA ASN A 33 -17.28 -4.35 -0.98
C ASN A 33 -16.20 -3.79 -0.04
N ALA A 34 -15.89 -2.50 -0.11
CA ALA A 34 -14.97 -1.86 0.81
C ALA A 34 -15.48 -1.92 2.25
N LEU A 35 -14.69 -2.48 3.14
CA LEU A 35 -15.01 -2.59 4.57
C LEU A 35 -14.36 -1.45 5.34
N ARG A 36 -15.10 -0.84 6.27
CA ARG A 36 -14.61 0.24 7.14
C ARG A 36 -14.87 -0.10 8.60
N ARG A 37 -13.97 0.36 9.50
CA ARG A 37 -14.18 0.19 10.95
C ARG A 37 -15.41 0.90 11.45
N ARG A 38 -15.70 2.08 10.90
CA ARG A 38 -16.82 2.92 11.31
C ARG A 38 -17.70 3.20 10.12
N ALA A 39 -19.00 3.07 10.31
CA ALA A 39 -19.96 3.69 9.40
C ALA A 39 -19.84 5.21 9.58
N ASP A 40 -19.46 5.92 8.52
CA ASP A 40 -19.27 7.36 8.54
C ASP A 40 -20.36 8.01 7.67
N ASP A 41 -21.16 8.90 8.23
CA ASP A 41 -22.23 9.60 7.50
C ASP A 41 -21.68 10.51 6.38
N ASP A 42 -20.40 10.89 6.47
CA ASP A 42 -19.69 11.67 5.46
C ASP A 42 -19.19 10.81 4.26
N ASP A 43 -19.29 9.48 4.36
CA ASP A 43 -18.96 8.57 3.27
C ASP A 43 -20.06 8.51 2.19
N ARG A 44 -20.43 9.67 1.67
CA ARG A 44 -21.34 9.75 0.52
C ARG A 44 -20.65 9.25 -0.73
N ILE A 45 -20.75 7.93 -0.93
CA ILE A 45 -20.22 7.26 -2.11
C ILE A 45 -21.08 7.63 -3.31
N THR A 46 -20.42 8.08 -4.36
CA THR A 46 -21.07 8.40 -5.63
C THR A 46 -20.33 7.67 -6.76
N ILE A 47 -20.90 7.59 -7.94
CA ILE A 47 -20.23 7.05 -9.12
C ILE A 47 -18.96 7.83 -9.49
N TRP A 48 -18.90 9.10 -9.11
CA TRP A 48 -17.77 9.99 -9.37
C TRP A 48 -16.69 9.93 -8.29
N ARG A 49 -17.05 9.44 -7.12
CA ARG A 49 -16.20 9.34 -5.95
C ARG A 49 -16.52 8.06 -5.18
N PRO A 50 -16.02 6.91 -5.71
CA PRO A 50 -16.19 5.59 -5.11
C PRO A 50 -15.37 5.42 -3.82
N ASN A 51 -15.51 4.32 -3.11
CA ASN A 51 -14.91 4.09 -1.79
C ASN A 51 -13.40 4.26 -1.77
N PHE A 52 -12.69 3.66 -2.73
CA PHE A 52 -11.23 3.73 -2.74
C PHE A 52 -10.72 5.10 -3.18
N ALA A 53 -11.48 5.86 -3.97
CA ALA A 53 -11.17 7.26 -4.25
C ALA A 53 -11.28 8.12 -2.98
N HIS A 54 -12.23 7.83 -2.08
CA HIS A 54 -12.26 8.46 -0.76
C HIS A 54 -11.03 8.12 0.08
N ASP A 55 -10.52 6.88 -0.01
CA ASP A 55 -9.31 6.51 0.71
C ASP A 55 -8.08 7.26 0.19
N ILE A 56 -7.96 7.46 -1.13
CA ILE A 56 -6.93 8.31 -1.71
C ILE A 56 -7.00 9.73 -1.13
N ASP A 57 -8.18 10.34 -1.14
CA ASP A 57 -8.37 11.68 -0.60
C ASP A 57 -7.97 11.76 0.88
N ARG A 58 -8.40 10.79 1.70
CA ARG A 58 -8.08 10.73 3.13
C ARG A 58 -6.59 10.60 3.38
N ILE A 59 -5.90 9.75 2.60
CA ILE A 59 -4.45 9.57 2.69
C ILE A 59 -3.73 10.87 2.34
N ILE A 60 -4.06 11.50 1.20
CA ILE A 60 -3.40 12.73 0.74
C ILE A 60 -3.64 13.89 1.72
N HIS A 61 -4.82 13.99 2.32
CA HIS A 61 -5.15 15.03 3.29
C HIS A 61 -4.65 14.72 4.72
N CYS A 62 -4.13 13.52 4.96
CA CYS A 62 -3.54 13.17 6.24
C CYS A 62 -2.28 14.03 6.50
N PRO A 63 -2.14 14.68 7.67
CA PRO A 63 -0.95 15.48 7.97
C PRO A 63 0.37 14.72 7.86
N TYR A 64 0.34 13.41 8.10
CA TYR A 64 1.51 12.54 7.97
C TYR A 64 1.94 12.32 6.52
N TYR A 65 1.04 12.45 5.54
CA TYR A 65 1.39 12.39 4.12
C TYR A 65 2.37 13.50 3.74
N ASN A 66 2.15 14.70 4.25
CA ASN A 66 3.06 15.83 3.98
C ASN A 66 4.50 15.57 4.52
N ARG A 67 4.64 14.71 5.53
CA ARG A 67 5.95 14.32 6.07
C ARG A 67 6.83 13.55 5.09
N TYR A 68 6.28 13.02 4.01
CA TYR A 68 7.07 12.43 2.93
C TYR A 68 8.09 13.40 2.34
N SER A 69 7.81 14.69 2.36
CA SER A 69 8.70 15.73 1.88
C SER A 69 9.98 15.86 2.72
N ASP A 70 9.91 15.48 4.00
CA ASP A 70 11.02 15.57 4.95
C ASP A 70 11.83 14.27 5.03
N LYS A 71 11.30 13.17 4.48
CA LYS A 71 11.96 11.87 4.46
C LYS A 71 12.78 11.69 3.20
N THR A 72 14.03 11.27 3.39
CA THR A 72 14.89 10.91 2.25
C THR A 72 14.47 9.57 1.66
N GLN A 73 14.70 9.36 0.36
CA GLN A 73 14.49 8.05 -0.25
C GLN A 73 15.68 7.12 0.04
N VAL A 74 16.89 7.56 -0.28
CA VAL A 74 18.13 6.76 -0.09
C VAL A 74 19.18 7.61 0.61
N PHE A 75 19.50 8.79 0.07
CA PHE A 75 20.61 9.62 0.53
C PHE A 75 20.15 10.61 1.59
N SER A 76 20.73 10.49 2.79
CA SER A 76 20.47 11.38 3.91
C SER A 76 21.56 12.41 4.06
N LEU A 77 21.22 13.59 4.62
CA LEU A 77 22.16 14.64 5.02
C LEU A 77 22.97 15.28 3.87
N ILE A 78 22.63 15.04 2.61
CA ILE A 78 23.27 15.68 1.46
C ILE A 78 22.49 16.95 1.10
N ARG A 79 23.20 18.08 1.00
CA ARG A 79 22.62 19.36 0.58
C ARG A 79 22.61 19.45 -0.95
N ASN A 80 21.62 18.82 -1.57
CA ASN A 80 21.38 18.86 -3.01
C ASN A 80 19.88 18.79 -3.27
N ASP A 81 19.33 19.76 -3.98
CA ASP A 81 17.90 19.85 -4.28
C ASP A 81 17.44 18.84 -5.33
N ASP A 82 18.37 18.25 -6.09
CA ASP A 82 18.09 17.21 -7.09
C ASP A 82 17.85 15.83 -6.46
N ILE A 83 18.10 15.68 -5.14
CA ILE A 83 17.89 14.40 -4.45
C ILE A 83 16.41 14.14 -4.27
N THR A 84 15.98 12.98 -4.79
CA THR A 84 14.60 12.53 -4.70
C THR A 84 14.16 12.33 -3.24
N ARG A 85 13.05 12.94 -2.89
CA ARG A 85 12.37 12.75 -1.61
C ARG A 85 11.33 11.63 -1.71
N ARG A 86 10.93 11.08 -0.57
CA ARG A 86 9.95 10.00 -0.50
C ARG A 86 8.58 10.39 -1.08
N SER A 87 8.22 11.66 -1.04
CA SER A 87 6.99 12.17 -1.67
C SER A 87 6.94 11.91 -3.18
N LEU A 88 8.06 12.03 -3.89
CA LEU A 88 8.12 11.70 -5.32
C LEU A 88 8.13 10.18 -5.54
N HIS A 89 8.80 9.43 -4.67
CA HIS A 89 8.82 7.96 -4.74
C HIS A 89 7.42 7.35 -4.73
N VAL A 90 6.57 7.71 -3.77
CA VAL A 90 5.22 7.14 -3.67
C VAL A 90 4.36 7.48 -4.90
N GLN A 91 4.58 8.64 -5.52
CA GLN A 91 3.91 9.02 -6.77
C GLN A 91 4.39 8.16 -7.96
N LEU A 92 5.69 7.90 -8.05
CA LEU A 92 6.24 7.04 -9.10
C LEU A 92 5.77 5.60 -8.94
N VAL A 93 5.77 5.08 -7.71
CA VAL A 93 5.23 3.73 -7.40
C VAL A 93 3.76 3.66 -7.83
N SER A 94 2.95 4.65 -7.46
CA SER A 94 1.54 4.72 -7.87
C SER A 94 1.38 4.69 -9.39
N ARG A 95 2.18 5.46 -10.13
CA ARG A 95 2.11 5.50 -11.60
C ARG A 95 2.42 4.15 -12.25
N ILE A 96 3.46 3.47 -11.77
CA ILE A 96 3.86 2.15 -12.28
C ILE A 96 2.80 1.11 -11.91
N ALA A 97 2.39 1.07 -10.65
CA ALA A 97 1.38 0.12 -10.15
C ALA A 97 0.04 0.28 -10.89
N ARG A 98 -0.43 1.51 -11.14
CA ARG A 98 -1.63 1.77 -11.94
C ARG A 98 -1.48 1.32 -13.39
N THR A 99 -0.29 1.41 -13.98
CA THR A 99 -0.03 0.93 -15.35
C THR A 99 -0.16 -0.59 -15.41
N ILE A 100 0.42 -1.30 -14.46
CA ILE A 100 0.32 -2.76 -14.36
C ILE A 100 -1.13 -3.17 -14.04
N GLY A 101 -1.75 -2.53 -13.05
CA GLY A 101 -3.12 -2.79 -12.66
C GLY A 101 -4.12 -2.55 -13.79
N GLY A 102 -3.90 -1.52 -14.62
CA GLY A 102 -4.71 -1.26 -15.80
C GLY A 102 -4.54 -2.34 -16.88
N ALA A 103 -3.33 -2.89 -17.02
CA ALA A 103 -3.09 -4.02 -17.93
C ALA A 103 -3.81 -5.29 -17.46
N LEU A 104 -3.87 -5.50 -16.14
CA LEU A 104 -4.51 -6.66 -15.51
C LEU A 104 -6.00 -6.44 -15.17
N ASN A 105 -6.56 -5.31 -15.53
CA ASN A 105 -7.94 -4.91 -15.25
C ASN A 105 -8.31 -4.92 -13.74
N LEU A 106 -7.36 -4.52 -12.89
CA LEU A 106 -7.56 -4.39 -11.45
C LEU A 106 -8.20 -3.04 -11.10
N ASN A 107 -8.66 -2.90 -9.86
CA ASN A 107 -9.20 -1.64 -9.35
C ASN A 107 -8.07 -0.62 -9.15
N LEU A 108 -8.03 0.40 -10.01
CA LEU A 108 -6.94 1.38 -10.05
C LEU A 108 -6.94 2.32 -8.83
N ASP A 109 -8.11 2.63 -8.28
CA ASP A 109 -8.20 3.51 -7.11
C ASP A 109 -7.72 2.78 -5.85
N LEU A 110 -8.01 1.48 -5.72
CA LEU A 110 -7.44 0.65 -4.67
C LEU A 110 -5.91 0.61 -4.74
N ILE A 111 -5.37 0.37 -5.94
CA ILE A 111 -3.93 0.33 -6.18
C ILE A 111 -3.27 1.66 -5.84
N GLU A 112 -3.88 2.77 -6.24
CA GLU A 112 -3.37 4.11 -5.94
C GLU A 112 -3.37 4.39 -4.45
N ALA A 113 -4.46 4.08 -3.74
CA ALA A 113 -4.57 4.27 -2.30
C ALA A 113 -3.47 3.49 -1.55
N ILE A 114 -3.25 2.22 -1.92
CA ILE A 114 -2.18 1.39 -1.36
C ILE A 114 -0.82 2.04 -1.63
N ALA A 115 -0.54 2.40 -2.90
CA ALA A 115 0.74 2.96 -3.30
C ALA A 115 1.05 4.32 -2.65
N LEU A 116 0.06 5.15 -2.37
CA LEU A 116 0.25 6.42 -1.69
C LEU A 116 0.46 6.26 -0.17
N GLY A 117 -0.12 5.22 0.42
CA GLY A 117 -0.07 4.97 1.87
C GLY A 117 1.07 4.07 2.33
N HIS A 118 1.68 3.28 1.44
CA HIS A 118 2.54 2.16 1.82
C HIS A 118 3.73 2.54 2.72
N ASP A 119 4.36 3.66 2.47
CA ASP A 119 5.59 4.13 3.14
C ASP A 119 5.33 5.13 4.27
N MET A 120 4.07 5.38 4.66
CA MET A 120 3.72 6.44 5.61
C MET A 120 4.39 6.25 6.97
N GLY A 121 4.56 5.01 7.38
CA GLY A 121 5.25 4.62 8.62
C GLY A 121 6.77 4.52 8.50
N HIS A 122 7.35 4.78 7.34
CA HIS A 122 8.79 4.63 7.15
C HIS A 122 9.59 5.62 8.00
N THR A 123 10.76 5.16 8.49
CA THR A 123 11.65 5.96 9.32
C THR A 123 12.37 7.06 8.55
N PRO A 124 12.89 8.12 9.23
CA PRO A 124 13.58 9.24 8.55
C PRO A 124 14.81 8.82 7.73
N PHE A 125 15.55 7.81 8.18
CA PHE A 125 16.81 7.36 7.57
C PHE A 125 16.64 6.04 6.78
N ALA A 126 15.50 5.85 6.15
CA ALA A 126 15.18 4.66 5.37
C ALA A 126 15.41 3.36 6.17
N HIS A 127 15.83 2.29 5.51
CA HIS A 127 16.03 0.96 6.14
C HIS A 127 17.06 0.99 7.27
N SER A 128 18.10 1.85 7.22
CA SER A 128 19.04 1.96 8.33
C SER A 128 18.36 2.43 9.62
N GLY A 129 17.46 3.40 9.52
CA GLY A 129 16.68 3.87 10.66
C GLY A 129 15.70 2.80 11.16
N GLU A 130 15.16 2.00 10.26
CA GLU A 130 14.28 0.88 10.60
C GLU A 130 15.00 -0.20 11.41
N VAL A 131 16.21 -0.60 11.00
CA VAL A 131 17.02 -1.59 11.71
C VAL A 131 17.29 -1.12 13.15
N TYR A 132 17.76 0.11 13.33
CA TYR A 132 18.03 0.63 14.69
C TYR A 132 16.77 0.75 15.53
N LEU A 133 15.65 1.14 14.92
CA LEU A 133 14.39 1.25 15.66
C LEU A 133 13.84 -0.13 16.03
N ASP A 134 14.00 -1.12 15.15
CA ASP A 134 13.65 -2.52 15.44
C ASP A 134 14.45 -3.07 16.62
N GLU A 135 15.79 -2.91 16.62
CA GLU A 135 16.66 -3.33 17.72
C GLU A 135 16.23 -2.72 19.06
N LEU A 136 15.97 -1.41 19.08
CA LEU A 136 15.54 -0.71 20.29
C LEU A 136 14.13 -1.15 20.73
N TYR A 137 13.21 -1.28 19.80
CA TYR A 137 11.84 -1.66 20.11
C TYR A 137 11.77 -3.09 20.61
N HIS A 138 12.54 -4.00 20.00
CA HIS A 138 12.63 -5.39 20.45
C HIS A 138 13.27 -5.47 21.85
N ALA A 139 14.35 -4.75 22.10
CA ALA A 139 15.01 -4.75 23.41
C ALA A 139 14.13 -4.24 24.56
N HIS A 140 13.25 -3.25 24.28
CA HIS A 140 12.41 -2.64 25.31
C HIS A 140 11.02 -3.25 25.44
N ALA A 141 10.44 -3.73 24.36
CA ALA A 141 9.04 -4.18 24.30
C ALA A 141 8.87 -5.65 23.88
N GLY A 142 9.94 -6.33 23.45
CA GLY A 142 9.87 -7.68 22.88
C GLY A 142 9.08 -7.72 21.56
N ARG A 143 8.99 -6.61 20.85
CA ARG A 143 8.21 -6.46 19.62
C ARG A 143 9.10 -5.95 18.50
N HIS A 144 8.83 -6.36 17.28
CA HIS A 144 9.57 -5.92 16.11
C HIS A 144 8.95 -4.66 15.48
N PHE A 145 9.81 -3.81 14.94
CA PHE A 145 9.41 -2.67 14.15
C PHE A 145 9.48 -3.01 12.66
N ASN A 146 8.38 -2.77 11.96
CA ASN A 146 8.29 -2.90 10.52
C ASN A 146 7.54 -1.66 9.98
N HIS A 147 8.07 -1.02 8.93
CA HIS A 147 7.49 0.22 8.40
C HIS A 147 6.11 0.02 7.77
N SER A 148 5.83 -1.15 7.16
CA SER A 148 4.50 -1.46 6.62
C SER A 148 3.45 -1.45 7.74
N ILE A 149 3.74 -2.18 8.82
CA ILE A 149 2.86 -2.27 10.00
C ILE A 149 2.76 -0.91 10.70
N HIS A 150 3.85 -0.15 10.74
CA HIS A 150 3.81 1.20 11.30
C HIS A 150 2.99 2.17 10.41
N SER A 151 2.93 1.97 9.10
CA SER A 151 2.03 2.72 8.21
C SER A 151 0.57 2.50 8.60
N ILE A 152 0.19 1.25 8.91
CA ILE A 152 -1.14 0.93 9.43
C ILE A 152 -1.38 1.64 10.77
N ARG A 153 -0.41 1.56 11.68
CA ARG A 153 -0.52 2.24 12.98
C ARG A 153 -0.73 3.76 12.83
N VAL A 154 -0.09 4.39 11.85
CA VAL A 154 -0.30 5.81 11.57
C VAL A 154 -1.71 6.09 11.07
N LEU A 155 -2.19 5.31 10.09
CA LEU A 155 -3.47 5.56 9.40
C LEU A 155 -4.71 5.13 10.19
N ASP A 156 -4.58 4.11 11.03
CA ASP A 156 -5.70 3.49 11.73
C ASP A 156 -5.66 3.72 13.26
N GLY A 157 -4.47 3.93 13.85
CA GLY A 157 -4.29 4.11 15.28
C GLY A 157 -3.96 5.53 15.72
N ILE A 158 -2.87 6.12 15.17
CA ILE A 158 -2.39 7.43 15.62
C ILE A 158 -3.25 8.55 15.05
N PHE A 159 -3.59 8.47 13.78
CA PHE A 159 -4.46 9.42 13.08
C PHE A 159 -5.55 8.66 12.31
N PRO A 160 -6.57 8.13 13.02
CA PRO A 160 -7.54 7.21 12.43
C PRO A 160 -8.46 7.92 11.44
N ILE A 161 -8.13 7.82 10.16
CA ILE A 161 -8.87 8.43 9.04
C ILE A 161 -9.88 7.48 8.40
N ASN A 162 -10.17 6.37 9.05
CA ASN A 162 -11.20 5.39 8.61
C ASN A 162 -10.96 4.84 7.19
N ILE A 163 -9.74 4.40 6.92
CA ILE A 163 -9.34 3.75 5.66
C ILE A 163 -9.99 2.37 5.56
N SER A 164 -10.32 1.93 4.35
CA SER A 164 -10.88 0.61 4.11
C SER A 164 -9.89 -0.51 4.43
N LEU A 165 -10.43 -1.66 4.86
CA LEU A 165 -9.67 -2.85 5.18
C LEU A 165 -8.76 -3.28 4.02
N GLN A 166 -9.27 -3.24 2.79
CA GLN A 166 -8.55 -3.63 1.59
C GLN A 166 -7.31 -2.76 1.32
N VAL A 167 -7.41 -1.47 1.59
CA VAL A 167 -6.27 -0.56 1.47
C VAL A 167 -5.26 -0.80 2.59
N LEU A 168 -5.73 -0.99 3.83
CA LEU A 168 -4.86 -1.28 4.97
C LEU A 168 -4.13 -2.60 4.79
N ASP A 169 -4.83 -3.65 4.34
CA ASP A 169 -4.25 -4.95 4.04
C ASP A 169 -3.18 -4.87 2.93
N GLY A 170 -3.48 -4.18 1.84
CA GLY A 170 -2.51 -3.94 0.77
C GLY A 170 -1.28 -3.17 1.23
N ILE A 171 -1.44 -2.22 2.16
CA ILE A 171 -0.32 -1.50 2.79
C ILE A 171 0.48 -2.43 3.70
N ALA A 172 -0.16 -3.28 4.50
CA ALA A 172 0.53 -4.23 5.37
C ALA A 172 1.37 -5.24 4.58
N CYS A 173 0.86 -5.69 3.43
CA CYS A 173 1.43 -6.77 2.63
C CYS A 173 2.35 -6.30 1.48
N HIS A 174 2.73 -5.01 1.42
CA HIS A 174 3.54 -4.50 0.29
C HIS A 174 5.02 -4.92 0.34
N ASN A 175 5.46 -5.58 1.37
CA ASN A 175 6.84 -6.02 1.54
C ASN A 175 7.20 -7.08 0.50
N GLY A 176 7.73 -6.65 -0.65
CA GLY A 176 8.14 -7.50 -1.77
C GLY A 176 9.52 -8.13 -1.62
N GLU A 177 10.18 -7.98 -0.47
CA GLU A 177 11.51 -8.53 -0.22
C GLU A 177 11.48 -10.01 0.18
N ILE A 178 10.30 -10.56 0.47
CA ILE A 178 10.13 -11.97 0.82
C ILE A 178 9.90 -12.75 -0.48
N GLU A 179 10.93 -13.46 -0.93
CA GLU A 179 10.80 -14.44 -2.01
C GLU A 179 10.08 -15.69 -1.46
N LEU A 180 8.84 -15.87 -1.87
CA LEU A 180 8.07 -17.09 -1.59
C LEU A 180 8.04 -17.94 -2.86
N GLU A 181 8.36 -19.24 -2.73
CA GLU A 181 8.21 -20.21 -3.84
C GLU A 181 6.72 -20.38 -4.22
N GLU A 182 5.83 -20.24 -3.26
CA GLU A 182 4.39 -20.31 -3.46
C GLU A 182 3.70 -19.27 -2.55
N TYR A 183 2.84 -18.46 -3.15
CA TYR A 183 2.05 -17.47 -2.42
C TYR A 183 0.58 -17.92 -2.34
N THR A 184 0.11 -18.19 -1.13
CA THR A 184 -1.30 -18.51 -0.88
C THR A 184 -1.94 -17.35 -0.11
N PRO A 185 -2.77 -16.52 -0.77
CA PRO A 185 -3.44 -15.41 -0.10
C PRO A 185 -4.40 -15.94 0.98
N VAL A 186 -4.34 -15.32 2.16
CA VAL A 186 -5.34 -15.54 3.21
C VAL A 186 -6.39 -14.44 3.08
N PRO A 187 -7.65 -14.75 2.73
CA PRO A 187 -8.67 -13.72 2.61
C PRO A 187 -9.01 -13.16 3.98
N LEU A 188 -8.83 -11.85 4.16
CA LEU A 188 -9.29 -11.14 5.33
C LEU A 188 -10.74 -10.69 5.13
N THR A 189 -11.62 -11.10 6.03
CA THR A 189 -13.05 -10.82 5.93
C THR A 189 -13.56 -9.88 7.02
N SER A 190 -12.74 -9.60 8.02
CA SER A 190 -13.09 -8.73 9.15
C SER A 190 -11.89 -7.93 9.65
N PHE A 191 -12.17 -6.88 10.41
CA PHE A 191 -11.13 -6.13 11.11
C PHE A 191 -10.54 -6.91 12.30
N GLU A 192 -11.29 -7.87 12.87
CA GLU A 192 -10.76 -8.75 13.91
C GLU A 192 -9.64 -9.63 13.37
N ASP A 193 -9.82 -10.23 12.18
CA ASP A 193 -8.78 -11.03 11.53
C ASP A 193 -7.56 -10.18 11.17
N PHE A 194 -7.82 -8.97 10.66
CA PHE A 194 -6.77 -8.02 10.32
C PHE A 194 -5.96 -7.59 11.56
N ASP A 195 -6.62 -7.24 12.67
CA ASP A 195 -5.95 -6.85 13.90
C ASP A 195 -5.11 -7.99 14.49
N ALA A 196 -5.59 -9.23 14.40
CA ALA A 196 -4.83 -10.41 14.80
C ALA A 196 -3.58 -10.62 13.91
N MET A 197 -3.71 -10.42 12.61
CA MET A 197 -2.58 -10.47 11.68
C MET A 197 -1.55 -9.37 12.00
N ILE A 198 -1.98 -8.12 12.18
CA ILE A 198 -1.10 -7.00 12.54
C ILE A 198 -0.38 -7.27 13.85
N GLU A 199 -1.07 -7.83 14.85
CA GLU A 199 -0.44 -8.19 16.13
C GLU A 199 0.62 -9.28 15.97
N SER A 200 0.38 -10.28 15.12
CA SER A 200 1.38 -11.32 14.85
C SER A 200 2.65 -10.74 14.20
N CYS A 201 2.51 -9.77 13.28
CA CYS A 201 3.64 -9.10 12.64
C CYS A 201 4.54 -8.30 13.60
N TYR A 202 4.08 -7.98 14.81
CA TYR A 202 4.92 -7.38 15.85
C TYR A 202 5.72 -8.42 16.65
N LEU A 203 5.32 -9.66 16.64
CA LEU A 203 5.91 -10.75 17.41
C LEU A 203 6.91 -11.56 16.59
N ASP A 204 6.66 -11.70 15.29
CA ASP A 204 7.46 -12.46 14.35
C ASP A 204 8.11 -11.52 13.32
N LYS A 205 9.42 -11.75 13.04
CA LYS A 205 10.20 -10.98 12.05
C LYS A 205 10.32 -11.74 10.75
#